data_1e2d0fbb87cca3f4b1ee22bf59dc9bb3
#
_entry.id   1e2d0fbb87cca3f4b1ee22bf59dc9bb3
#
_cell.length_a   1.000
_cell.length_b   1.000
_cell.length_c   1.000
_cell.angle_alpha   90.00
_cell.angle_beta   90.00
_cell.angle_gamma   90.00
#
_symmetry.space_group_name_H-M   'P 1'
#
loop_
_entity.id
_entity.type
_entity.pdbx_description
1 polymer ?
#
loop_
_entity_poly.entity_id
_entity_poly.type
_entity_poly.pdbx_seq_one_letter_code
_entity_poly.pdbx_strand_id
1 'polypeptide(L)'
;MLTRVIAVMLLLSAGIAAEAMSYSFVSKASGRLGGPIRFEFYRDSTTRPKTDIKSFTVSMRTADDRWKAMWSILSGRGLTQPIEYGVTPPGFTTMIQPQKLIPGRVYAGFATDGHGGSSGVTFGFDKNGRMTFPDSFDR
;
A
#
# COMPACT_ATOMS: atom_id res chain seq x y z
N MET A 1 -7.72 40.22 16.93
CA MET A 1 -6.91 40.17 15.72
C MET A 1 -5.85 39.07 15.76
N LEU A 2 -5.07 39.00 16.82
CA LEU A 2 -4.05 37.97 16.97
C LEU A 2 -4.60 36.53 16.97
N THR A 3 -5.72 36.33 17.64
CA THR A 3 -6.37 34.99 17.72
C THR A 3 -6.89 34.52 16.38
N ARG A 4 -7.34 35.40 15.50
CA ARG A 4 -7.81 35.05 14.17
C ARG A 4 -6.66 34.68 13.24
N VAL A 5 -5.53 35.34 13.36
CA VAL A 5 -4.33 35.04 12.59
C VAL A 5 -3.76 33.68 12.98
N ILE A 6 -3.73 33.38 14.27
CA ILE A 6 -3.29 32.07 14.78
C ILE A 6 -4.19 30.94 14.30
N ALA A 7 -5.51 31.16 14.31
CA ALA A 7 -6.46 30.17 13.82
C ALA A 7 -6.29 29.89 12.32
N VAL A 8 -6.05 30.93 11.54
CA VAL A 8 -5.79 30.79 10.10
C VAL A 8 -4.48 30.03 9.85
N MET A 9 -3.43 30.31 10.62
CA MET A 9 -2.17 29.58 10.50
C MET A 9 -2.29 28.11 10.89
N LEU A 10 -3.06 27.80 11.91
CA LEU A 10 -3.32 26.41 12.31
C LEU A 10 -4.12 25.66 11.26
N LEU A 11 -5.10 26.31 10.63
CA LEU A 11 -5.86 25.74 9.53
C LEU A 11 -5.00 25.49 8.29
N LEU A 12 -4.09 26.40 7.98
CA LEU A 12 -3.13 26.24 6.88
C LEU A 12 -2.15 25.09 7.16
N SER A 13 -1.67 24.95 8.38
CA SER A 13 -0.79 23.85 8.76
C SER A 13 -1.50 22.50 8.67
N ALA A 14 -2.74 22.41 9.10
CA ALA A 14 -3.55 21.20 8.96
C ALA A 14 -3.87 20.88 7.49
N GLY A 15 -4.15 21.90 6.68
CA GLY A 15 -4.36 21.76 5.25
C GLY A 15 -3.11 21.27 4.52
N ILE A 16 -1.94 21.80 4.84
CA ILE A 16 -0.66 21.36 4.26
C ILE A 16 -0.34 19.92 4.66
N ALA A 17 -0.58 19.53 5.91
CA ALA A 17 -0.37 18.13 6.35
C ALA A 17 -1.32 17.18 5.64
N ALA A 18 -2.60 17.54 5.45
CA ALA A 18 -3.56 16.74 4.70
C ALA A 18 -3.18 16.63 3.22
N GLU A 19 -2.73 17.72 2.59
CA GLU A 19 -2.22 17.70 1.22
C GLU A 19 -0.96 16.85 1.08
N ALA A 20 -0.02 16.93 2.03
CA ALA A 20 1.17 16.09 2.02
C ALA A 20 0.81 14.60 2.09
N MET A 21 -0.22 14.22 2.83
CA MET A 21 -0.75 12.86 2.86
C MET A 21 -1.46 12.50 1.55
N SER A 22 -2.14 13.45 0.89
CA SER A 22 -2.80 13.22 -0.40
C SER A 22 -1.84 13.15 -1.58
N TYR A 23 -0.61 13.64 -1.43
CA TYR A 23 0.48 13.45 -2.38
C TYR A 23 1.19 12.11 -2.24
N SER A 24 0.73 11.26 -1.34
CA SER A 24 1.12 9.87 -1.35
C SER A 24 0.82 9.26 -2.72
N PHE A 25 1.65 8.37 -3.13
CA PHE A 25 1.52 7.70 -4.41
C PHE A 25 0.32 6.74 -4.41
N VAL A 26 0.01 6.18 -5.58
CA VAL A 26 -1.12 5.28 -5.80
C VAL A 26 -0.60 3.86 -5.98
N SER A 27 -1.23 2.89 -5.32
CA SER A 27 -0.98 1.47 -5.51
C SER A 27 -2.11 0.81 -6.28
N LYS A 28 -1.75 -0.11 -7.15
CA LYS A 28 -2.71 -0.96 -7.88
C LYS A 28 -2.32 -2.41 -7.71
N ALA A 29 -3.31 -3.26 -7.52
CA ALA A 29 -3.14 -4.71 -7.46
C ALA A 29 -3.83 -5.37 -8.65
N SER A 30 -3.25 -6.43 -9.17
CA SER A 30 -3.80 -7.22 -10.27
C SER A 30 -3.36 -8.67 -10.16
N GLY A 31 -4.04 -9.55 -10.89
CA GLY A 31 -3.72 -10.97 -10.93
C GLY A 31 -4.82 -11.84 -10.36
N ARG A 32 -4.48 -13.09 -10.09
CA ARG A 32 -5.43 -14.09 -9.57
C ARG A 32 -4.69 -15.11 -8.72
N LEU A 33 -5.41 -15.82 -7.85
CA LEU A 33 -4.87 -16.97 -7.14
C LEU A 33 -4.47 -18.06 -8.15
N GLY A 34 -3.32 -18.68 -7.90
CA GLY A 34 -2.73 -19.67 -8.78
C GLY A 34 -1.92 -19.07 -9.93
N GLY A 35 -1.92 -17.75 -10.08
CA GLY A 35 -1.11 -17.01 -11.03
C GLY A 35 -0.36 -15.87 -10.35
N PRO A 36 0.37 -15.05 -11.12
CA PRO A 36 1.08 -13.91 -10.55
C PRO A 36 0.11 -12.88 -9.97
N ILE A 37 0.43 -12.38 -8.78
CA ILE A 37 -0.26 -11.27 -8.15
C ILE A 37 0.72 -10.11 -8.14
N ARG A 38 0.38 -9.02 -8.79
CA ARG A 38 1.28 -7.88 -9.02
C ARG A 38 0.78 -6.63 -8.36
N PHE A 39 1.73 -5.82 -7.92
CA PHE A 39 1.49 -4.50 -7.34
C PHE A 39 2.31 -3.48 -8.12
N GLU A 40 1.61 -2.45 -8.58
CA GLU A 40 2.20 -1.34 -9.32
C GLU A 40 2.00 -0.05 -8.54
N PHE A 41 2.96 0.84 -8.64
CA PHE A 41 2.98 2.10 -7.89
C PHE A 41 3.15 3.26 -8.84
N TYR A 42 2.33 4.29 -8.64
CA TYR A 42 2.30 5.49 -9.49
C TYR A 42 2.36 6.73 -8.63
N ARG A 43 3.02 7.78 -9.13
CA ARG A 43 3.20 9.03 -8.40
C ARG A 43 1.89 9.76 -8.12
N ASP A 44 0.93 9.62 -9.02
CA ASP A 44 -0.38 10.25 -8.95
C ASP A 44 -1.42 9.34 -9.63
N SER A 45 -2.59 9.86 -9.93
CA SER A 45 -3.63 9.12 -10.64
C SER A 45 -3.30 8.87 -12.12
N THR A 46 -2.17 9.38 -12.61
CA THR A 46 -1.69 9.16 -13.98
C THR A 46 -0.81 7.90 -14.05
N THR A 47 -0.18 7.69 -15.19
CA THR A 47 0.63 6.50 -15.47
C THR A 47 2.11 6.67 -15.15
N ARG A 48 2.50 7.71 -14.39
CA ARG A 48 3.91 7.92 -14.03
C ARG A 48 4.35 6.98 -12.92
N PRO A 49 5.31 6.08 -13.18
CA PRO A 49 5.75 5.13 -12.15
C PRO A 49 6.39 5.83 -10.95
N LYS A 50 6.10 5.30 -9.79
CA LYS A 50 6.81 5.61 -8.54
C LYS A 50 8.03 4.69 -8.46
N THR A 51 9.24 5.24 -8.35
CA THR A 51 10.49 4.48 -8.48
C THR A 51 11.33 4.38 -7.22
N ASP A 52 10.83 4.81 -6.08
CA ASP A 52 11.58 4.86 -4.84
C ASP A 52 10.87 4.19 -3.67
N ILE A 53 10.17 3.10 -3.95
CA ILE A 53 9.54 2.29 -2.90
C ILE A 53 10.63 1.64 -2.03
N LYS A 54 10.55 1.82 -0.72
CA LYS A 54 11.49 1.24 0.24
C LYS A 54 10.95 0.03 0.99
N SER A 55 9.66 -0.03 1.20
CA SER A 55 9.05 -1.17 1.88
C SER A 55 7.72 -1.53 1.25
N PHE A 56 7.39 -2.80 1.31
CA PHE A 56 6.09 -3.30 0.90
C PHE A 56 5.68 -4.47 1.78
N THR A 57 4.47 -4.42 2.28
CA THR A 57 3.91 -5.47 3.13
C THR A 57 2.51 -5.82 2.66
N VAL A 58 2.24 -7.10 2.51
CA VAL A 58 0.88 -7.62 2.34
C VAL A 58 0.42 -8.18 3.67
N SER A 59 -0.72 -7.71 4.14
CA SER A 59 -1.33 -8.13 5.38
C SER A 59 -2.73 -8.69 5.13
N MET A 60 -3.16 -9.60 5.98
CA MET A 60 -4.49 -10.19 5.96
C MET A 60 -5.30 -9.65 7.15
N ARG A 61 -6.54 -9.28 6.89
CA ARG A 61 -7.48 -8.91 7.95
C ARG A 61 -7.92 -10.17 8.69
N THR A 62 -7.78 -10.17 10.00
CA THR A 62 -8.19 -11.28 10.85
C THR A 62 -9.65 -11.12 11.30
N ALA A 63 -10.23 -12.19 11.89
CA ALA A 63 -11.61 -12.18 12.34
C ALA A 63 -11.89 -11.17 13.46
N ASP A 64 -10.87 -10.77 14.22
CA ASP A 64 -10.95 -9.75 15.27
C ASP A 64 -10.54 -8.35 14.80
N ASP A 65 -10.61 -8.10 13.49
CA ASP A 65 -10.34 -6.80 12.86
C ASP A 65 -8.90 -6.32 12.98
N ARG A 66 -7.97 -7.22 13.16
CA ARG A 66 -6.54 -6.94 13.16
C ARG A 66 -5.93 -7.28 11.80
N TRP A 67 -4.70 -6.85 11.60
CA TRP A 67 -3.93 -7.14 10.41
C TRP A 67 -2.74 -8.03 10.77
N LYS A 68 -2.63 -9.14 10.04
CA LYS A 68 -1.52 -10.08 10.15
C LYS A 68 -0.67 -9.98 8.90
N ALA A 69 0.63 -9.69 9.05
CA ALA A 69 1.54 -9.63 7.91
C ALA A 69 1.70 -11.02 7.28
N MET A 70 1.48 -11.08 5.97
CA MET A 70 1.58 -12.29 5.15
C MET A 70 2.89 -12.33 4.35
N TRP A 71 3.44 -11.20 4.03
CA TRP A 71 4.70 -11.05 3.32
C TRP A 71 5.21 -9.62 3.49
N SER A 72 6.50 -9.46 3.74
CA SER A 72 7.09 -8.14 3.91
C SER A 72 8.50 -8.09 3.34
N ILE A 73 8.79 -7.03 2.63
CA ILE A 73 10.09 -6.77 2.02
C ILE A 73 10.54 -5.35 2.31
N LEU A 74 11.86 -5.16 2.38
CA LEU A 74 12.49 -3.88 2.65
C LEU A 74 13.69 -3.69 1.73
N SER A 75 13.86 -2.48 1.19
CA SER A 75 15.01 -2.10 0.38
C SER A 75 15.83 -1.02 1.06
N GLY A 76 17.13 -1.19 1.07
CA GLY A 76 18.05 -0.13 1.49
C GLY A 76 18.15 1.02 0.47
N ARG A 77 17.87 0.76 -0.79
CA ARG A 77 18.05 1.72 -1.91
C ARG A 77 16.75 2.35 -2.40
N GLY A 78 15.61 1.77 -2.11
CA GLY A 78 14.32 2.28 -2.58
C GLY A 78 14.11 2.13 -4.07
N LEU A 79 14.63 1.07 -4.68
CA LEU A 79 14.36 0.77 -6.07
C LEU A 79 12.97 0.19 -6.26
N THR A 80 12.33 0.52 -7.40
CA THR A 80 11.06 -0.08 -7.70
C THR A 80 10.88 -0.48 -9.14
N GLN A 81 10.21 -1.59 -9.27
CA GLN A 81 9.54 -2.13 -10.44
C GLN A 81 8.21 -2.66 -9.95
N PRO A 82 7.30 -3.10 -10.82
CA PRO A 82 6.14 -3.87 -10.36
C PRO A 82 6.58 -5.02 -9.45
N ILE A 83 5.93 -5.14 -8.31
CA ILE A 83 6.26 -6.15 -7.31
C ILE A 83 5.30 -7.31 -7.47
N GLU A 84 5.84 -8.52 -7.60
CA GLU A 84 5.04 -9.74 -7.59
C GLU A 84 5.02 -10.33 -6.20
N TYR A 85 3.84 -10.72 -5.71
CA TYR A 85 3.69 -11.33 -4.40
C TYR A 85 4.59 -12.57 -4.28
N GLY A 86 5.37 -12.63 -3.22
CA GLY A 86 6.25 -13.74 -2.93
C GLY A 86 7.58 -13.73 -3.68
N VAL A 87 7.79 -12.78 -4.58
CA VAL A 87 9.04 -12.61 -5.32
C VAL A 87 9.76 -11.37 -4.83
N THR A 88 10.83 -11.57 -4.08
CA THR A 88 11.62 -10.45 -3.54
C THR A 88 12.44 -9.81 -4.66
N PRO A 89 12.21 -8.52 -4.98
CA PRO A 89 12.96 -7.85 -6.03
C PRO A 89 14.46 -7.75 -5.70
N PRO A 90 15.33 -7.61 -6.73
CA PRO A 90 16.74 -7.35 -6.50
C PRO A 90 16.94 -6.11 -5.61
N GLY A 91 17.84 -6.21 -4.64
CA GLY A 91 18.12 -5.14 -3.69
C GLY A 91 17.16 -5.05 -2.50
N PHE A 92 16.11 -5.85 -2.49
CA PHE A 92 15.21 -5.99 -1.35
C PHE A 92 15.60 -7.17 -0.47
N THR A 93 15.24 -7.08 0.80
CA THR A 93 15.37 -8.15 1.80
C THR A 93 13.99 -8.61 2.24
N THR A 94 13.78 -9.91 2.26
CA THR A 94 12.55 -10.50 2.79
C THR A 94 12.57 -10.43 4.31
N MET A 95 11.62 -9.71 4.90
CA MET A 95 11.47 -9.59 6.35
C MET A 95 10.50 -10.63 6.90
N ILE A 96 9.45 -10.93 6.15
CA ILE A 96 8.46 -11.96 6.46
C ILE A 96 8.27 -12.79 5.20
N GLN A 97 8.46 -14.09 5.30
CA GLN A 97 8.32 -15.02 4.18
C GLN A 97 6.87 -15.07 3.71
N PRO A 98 6.62 -15.21 2.41
CA PRO A 98 5.27 -15.18 1.86
C PRO A 98 4.43 -16.35 2.36
N GLN A 99 3.27 -16.04 2.90
CA GLN A 99 2.26 -17.00 3.31
C GLN A 99 1.26 -17.19 2.16
N LYS A 100 0.61 -18.33 2.12
CA LYS A 100 -0.39 -18.62 1.11
C LYS A 100 -1.61 -17.71 1.26
N LEU A 101 -2.01 -17.05 0.19
CA LEU A 101 -3.25 -16.29 0.11
C LEU A 101 -4.41 -17.22 -0.26
N ILE A 102 -5.59 -16.96 0.29
CA ILE A 102 -6.78 -17.82 0.10
C ILE A 102 -8.01 -16.99 -0.26
N PRO A 103 -9.02 -17.57 -0.92
CA PRO A 103 -10.28 -16.90 -1.17
C PRO A 103 -11.02 -16.51 0.10
N GLY A 104 -11.87 -15.49 0.02
CA GLY A 104 -12.75 -15.08 1.11
C GLY A 104 -12.09 -14.25 2.21
N ARG A 105 -10.82 -13.94 2.07
CA ARG A 105 -10.10 -13.07 3.00
C ARG A 105 -9.88 -11.69 2.39
N VAL A 106 -9.75 -10.70 3.26
CA VAL A 106 -9.40 -9.33 2.87
C VAL A 106 -7.92 -9.11 3.13
N TYR A 107 -7.23 -8.62 2.14
CA TYR A 107 -5.81 -8.30 2.19
C TYR A 107 -5.59 -6.82 1.92
N ALA A 108 -4.48 -6.30 2.44
CA ALA A 108 -4.00 -4.98 2.09
C ALA A 108 -2.53 -5.04 1.72
N GLY A 109 -2.19 -4.45 0.58
CA GLY A 109 -0.82 -4.17 0.22
C GLY A 109 -0.49 -2.73 0.63
N PHE A 110 0.58 -2.55 1.39
CA PHE A 110 0.99 -1.25 1.91
C PHE A 110 2.46 -0.98 1.58
N ALA A 111 2.70 0.14 0.92
CA ALA A 111 4.04 0.54 0.49
C ALA A 111 4.45 1.87 1.10
N THR A 112 5.75 2.02 1.35
CA THR A 112 6.34 3.30 1.78
C THR A 112 7.53 3.65 0.90
N ASP A 113 7.81 4.94 0.75
CA ASP A 113 8.95 5.43 -0.02
C ASP A 113 10.14 5.87 0.85
N GLY A 114 10.01 5.80 2.16
CA GLY A 114 11.05 6.26 3.08
C GLY A 114 11.16 7.77 3.22
N HIS A 115 10.31 8.54 2.56
CA HIS A 115 10.25 10.01 2.61
C HIS A 115 8.94 10.51 3.22
N GLY A 116 8.24 9.67 3.97
CA GLY A 116 6.93 9.97 4.54
C GLY A 116 5.76 9.68 3.60
N GLY A 117 6.01 9.28 2.36
CA GLY A 117 4.98 8.84 1.43
C GLY A 117 4.57 7.39 1.69
N SER A 118 3.29 7.12 1.56
CA SER A 118 2.74 5.77 1.68
C SER A 118 1.54 5.59 0.77
N SER A 119 1.24 4.34 0.48
CA SER A 119 0.06 3.98 -0.30
C SER A 119 -0.40 2.59 0.05
N GLY A 120 -1.70 2.37 0.01
CA GLY A 120 -2.29 1.07 0.27
C GLY A 120 -3.32 0.70 -0.78
N VAL A 121 -3.49 -0.59 -0.98
CA VAL A 121 -4.56 -1.15 -1.80
C VAL A 121 -5.18 -2.33 -1.06
N THR A 122 -6.50 -2.32 -0.96
CA THR A 122 -7.26 -3.42 -0.36
C THR A 122 -7.77 -4.32 -1.46
N PHE A 123 -7.59 -5.61 -1.30
CA PHE A 123 -8.00 -6.61 -2.28
C PHE A 123 -8.39 -7.91 -1.61
N GLY A 124 -9.00 -8.78 -2.36
CA GLY A 124 -9.33 -10.13 -1.95
C GLY A 124 -9.49 -11.01 -3.17
N PHE A 125 -10.02 -12.22 -2.97
CA PHE A 125 -10.25 -13.17 -4.04
C PHE A 125 -11.60 -13.84 -3.83
N ASP A 126 -12.34 -14.02 -4.91
CA ASP A 126 -13.56 -14.81 -4.89
C ASP A 126 -13.23 -16.32 -4.88
N LYS A 127 -14.26 -17.13 -4.84
CA LYS A 127 -14.11 -18.60 -4.82
C LYS A 127 -13.42 -19.18 -6.06
N ASN A 128 -13.40 -18.41 -7.17
CA ASN A 128 -12.74 -18.80 -8.41
C ASN A 128 -11.32 -18.25 -8.52
N GLY A 129 -10.83 -17.58 -7.46
CA GLY A 129 -9.50 -17.00 -7.43
C GLY A 129 -9.38 -15.66 -8.17
N ARG A 130 -10.49 -15.06 -8.60
CA ARG A 130 -10.49 -13.74 -9.22
C ARG A 130 -10.31 -12.66 -8.16
N MET A 131 -9.48 -11.68 -8.47
CA MET A 131 -9.27 -10.56 -7.56
C MET A 131 -10.51 -9.69 -7.44
N THR A 132 -10.84 -9.34 -6.20
CA THR A 132 -11.92 -8.45 -5.83
C THR A 132 -11.36 -7.27 -5.05
N PHE A 133 -12.07 -6.14 -5.07
CA PHE A 133 -11.64 -4.94 -4.36
C PHE A 133 -12.73 -4.55 -3.37
N PRO A 134 -12.71 -5.17 -2.17
CA PRO A 134 -13.67 -4.79 -1.14
C PRO A 134 -13.45 -3.34 -0.73
N ASP A 135 -14.53 -2.63 -0.43
CA ASP A 135 -14.43 -1.26 0.06
C ASP A 135 -13.88 -1.29 1.48
N SER A 136 -12.64 -0.82 1.63
CA SER A 136 -11.96 -0.82 2.91
C SER A 136 -12.47 0.26 3.87
N PHE A 137 -13.30 1.15 3.39
CA PHE A 137 -13.85 2.25 4.16
C PHE A 137 -15.31 2.06 4.55
N ASP A 138 -15.95 1.01 4.06
CA ASP A 138 -17.26 0.60 4.53
C ASP A 138 -17.16 0.05 5.95
N ARG A 139 -17.72 0.77 6.85
CA ARG A 139 -17.75 0.44 8.27
C ARG A 139 -19.15 0.47 8.81
#